data_e3b9c009271256b80cb955a387c19e62
#
_entry.id   e3b9c009271256b80cb955a387c19e62
#
_cell.length_a   1.000
_cell.length_b   1.000
_cell.length_c   1.000
_cell.angle_alpha   90.00
_cell.angle_beta   90.00
_cell.angle_gamma   90.00
#
_symmetry.space_group_name_H-M   'P 1'
#
loop_
_entity.id
_entity.type
_entity.pdbx_description
1 polymer ?
#
loop_
_entity_poly.entity_id
_entity_poly.type
_entity_poly.pdbx_seq_one_letter_code
_entity_poly.pdbx_strand_id
1 'polypeptide(L)'
;ILDTVLIKKPELLVGALGCTSVMEVLEQPEKFFNFMEESAKLFDIGKLQIAEIINKQSRRLTSREKKRIYEHPKAGTKVLEKIPSMQKYRDMILGHHKSWDGKMGYPKDFDNCASPDRMLIEILRISDCLDAATDFIGRSYGTAKNFAQCLEEFSLGKGTLYCQELIELLEGDAALQDELTYLLEAG
;
A
#
# COMPACT_ATOMS: atom_id res chain seq x y z
N ILE A 1 -9.08 -7.00 -1.97
CA ILE A 1 -8.78 -6.10 -3.12
C ILE A 1 -8.08 -6.86 -4.23
N LEU A 2 -6.91 -7.49 -3.99
CA LEU A 2 -6.15 -8.21 -5.04
C LEU A 2 -6.98 -9.29 -5.73
N ASP A 3 -7.73 -10.10 -4.97
CA ASP A 3 -8.60 -11.15 -5.50
C ASP A 3 -9.62 -10.56 -6.50
N THR A 4 -10.28 -9.48 -6.11
CA THR A 4 -11.25 -8.80 -6.96
C THR A 4 -10.60 -8.24 -8.25
N VAL A 5 -9.37 -7.71 -8.16
CA VAL A 5 -8.61 -7.26 -9.34
C VAL A 5 -8.30 -8.43 -10.25
N LEU A 6 -7.82 -9.57 -9.72
CA LEU A 6 -7.54 -10.77 -10.51
C LEU A 6 -8.78 -11.30 -11.24
N ILE A 7 -9.95 -11.23 -10.60
CA ILE A 7 -11.21 -11.73 -11.18
C ILE A 7 -11.81 -10.74 -12.18
N LYS A 8 -11.83 -9.43 -11.86
CA LYS A 8 -12.62 -8.44 -12.61
C LYS A 8 -11.81 -7.54 -13.53
N LYS A 9 -10.51 -7.35 -13.22
CA LYS A 9 -9.62 -6.40 -13.90
C LYS A 9 -8.19 -6.94 -14.00
N PRO A 10 -7.97 -8.20 -14.44
CA PRO A 10 -6.64 -8.81 -14.49
C PRO A 10 -5.67 -8.05 -15.40
N GLU A 11 -6.18 -7.28 -16.37
CA GLU A 11 -5.38 -6.42 -17.24
C GLU A 11 -4.57 -5.36 -16.49
N LEU A 12 -5.01 -4.94 -15.30
CA LEU A 12 -4.29 -3.99 -14.46
C LEU A 12 -2.98 -4.57 -13.89
N LEU A 13 -2.84 -5.90 -13.88
CA LEU A 13 -1.68 -6.60 -13.37
C LEU A 13 -0.68 -6.99 -14.47
N VAL A 14 -0.99 -6.69 -15.73
CA VAL A 14 -0.04 -6.93 -16.84
C VAL A 14 1.18 -6.04 -16.66
N GLY A 15 2.37 -6.64 -16.75
CA GLY A 15 3.66 -6.03 -16.43
C GLY A 15 4.19 -6.42 -15.06
N ALA A 16 3.30 -6.58 -14.06
CA ALA A 16 3.68 -6.96 -12.71
C ALA A 16 4.22 -8.39 -12.65
N LEU A 17 5.23 -8.59 -11.80
CA LEU A 17 5.91 -9.87 -11.57
C LEU A 17 6.39 -10.55 -12.87
N GLY A 18 6.60 -9.76 -13.94
CA GLY A 18 7.07 -10.25 -15.24
C GLY A 18 5.98 -10.88 -16.10
N CYS A 19 4.70 -10.79 -15.75
CA CYS A 19 3.60 -11.25 -16.60
C CYS A 19 3.37 -10.26 -17.75
N THR A 20 3.42 -10.74 -19.00
CA THR A 20 3.35 -9.92 -20.21
C THR A 20 1.96 -9.90 -20.84
N SER A 21 1.04 -10.71 -20.34
CA SER A 21 -0.32 -10.84 -20.83
C SER A 21 -1.32 -11.14 -19.71
N VAL A 22 -2.60 -10.87 -19.98
CA VAL A 22 -3.70 -11.23 -19.07
C VAL A 22 -3.75 -12.73 -18.83
N MET A 23 -3.46 -13.55 -19.84
CA MET A 23 -3.43 -15.01 -19.71
C MET A 23 -2.39 -15.44 -18.66
N GLU A 24 -1.16 -14.91 -18.75
CA GLU A 24 -0.11 -15.21 -17.77
C GLU A 24 -0.47 -14.77 -16.34
N VAL A 25 -1.20 -13.66 -16.20
CA VAL A 25 -1.73 -13.22 -14.89
C VAL A 25 -2.73 -14.24 -14.34
N LEU A 26 -3.69 -14.68 -15.17
CA LEU A 26 -4.74 -15.63 -14.77
C LEU A 26 -4.22 -17.04 -14.52
N GLU A 27 -3.12 -17.44 -15.15
CA GLU A 27 -2.49 -18.74 -14.94
C GLU A 27 -1.65 -18.81 -13.64
N GLN A 28 -1.31 -17.68 -13.03
CA GLN A 28 -0.40 -17.63 -11.89
C GLN A 28 -0.96 -16.81 -10.70
N PRO A 29 -2.23 -16.95 -10.28
CA PRO A 29 -2.81 -16.15 -9.21
C PRO A 29 -2.05 -16.30 -7.88
N GLU A 30 -1.62 -17.52 -7.54
CA GLU A 30 -0.83 -17.82 -6.34
C GLU A 30 0.49 -17.04 -6.25
N LYS A 31 1.10 -16.74 -7.39
CA LYS A 31 2.31 -15.91 -7.44
C LYS A 31 2.04 -14.49 -6.95
N PHE A 32 0.90 -13.92 -7.32
CA PHE A 32 0.47 -12.59 -6.87
C PHE A 32 0.10 -12.59 -5.40
N PHE A 33 -0.67 -13.58 -4.93
CA PHE A 33 -1.03 -13.69 -3.52
C PHE A 33 0.21 -13.84 -2.64
N ASN A 34 1.09 -14.78 -2.95
CA ASN A 34 2.32 -15.01 -2.18
C ASN A 34 3.21 -13.76 -2.16
N PHE A 35 3.34 -13.07 -3.30
CA PHE A 35 4.15 -11.85 -3.37
C PHE A 35 3.55 -10.72 -2.53
N MET A 36 2.22 -10.52 -2.58
CA MET A 36 1.55 -9.49 -1.80
C MET A 36 1.54 -9.79 -0.31
N GLU A 37 1.33 -11.05 0.10
CA GLU A 37 1.41 -11.47 1.49
C GLU A 37 2.79 -11.18 2.10
N GLU A 38 3.86 -11.56 1.41
CA GLU A 38 5.22 -11.27 1.86
C GLU A 38 5.52 -9.76 1.84
N SER A 39 5.03 -9.04 0.83
CA SER A 39 5.15 -7.57 0.77
C SER A 39 4.47 -6.90 1.95
N ALA A 40 3.27 -7.35 2.33
CA ALA A 40 2.52 -6.84 3.48
C ALA A 40 3.24 -7.08 4.82
N LYS A 41 4.04 -8.14 4.94
CA LYS A 41 4.89 -8.40 6.13
C LYS A 41 6.14 -7.50 6.15
N LEU A 42 6.60 -7.02 5.01
CA LEU A 42 7.92 -6.40 4.86
C LEU A 42 7.89 -4.88 4.62
N PHE A 43 6.80 -4.32 4.08
CA PHE A 43 6.80 -2.92 3.60
C PHE A 43 7.22 -1.92 4.67
N ASP A 44 6.90 -2.19 5.91
CA ASP A 44 7.18 -1.34 7.07
C ASP A 44 8.39 -1.78 7.91
N ILE A 45 9.19 -2.76 7.45
CA ILE A 45 10.32 -3.30 8.22
C ILE A 45 11.33 -2.22 8.67
N GLY A 46 11.44 -1.14 7.92
CA GLY A 46 12.28 0.00 8.28
C GLY A 46 11.82 0.76 9.53
N LYS A 47 10.56 0.62 9.94
CA LYS A 47 10.03 1.19 11.18
C LYS A 47 10.71 0.62 12.44
N LEU A 48 11.32 -0.56 12.37
CA LEU A 48 12.12 -1.12 13.46
C LEU A 48 13.26 -0.17 13.90
N GLN A 49 13.81 0.63 12.98
CA GLN A 49 14.89 1.59 13.29
C GLN A 49 14.38 2.87 13.98
N ILE A 50 13.08 3.06 14.03
CA ILE A 50 12.42 4.23 14.63
C ILE A 50 11.37 3.84 15.68
N ALA A 51 11.43 2.62 16.19
CA ALA A 51 10.46 2.08 17.14
C ALA A 51 10.30 2.97 18.39
N GLU A 52 11.37 3.62 18.86
CA GLU A 52 11.30 4.57 19.98
C GLU A 52 10.40 5.79 19.69
N ILE A 53 10.34 6.23 18.44
CA ILE A 53 9.48 7.36 18.03
C ILE A 53 8.04 6.88 17.94
N ILE A 54 7.82 5.72 17.33
CA ILE A 54 6.49 5.13 17.12
C ILE A 54 5.85 4.78 18.45
N ASN A 55 6.59 4.18 19.39
CA ASN A 55 6.07 3.76 20.70
C ASN A 55 5.77 4.94 21.65
N LYS A 56 6.18 6.17 21.33
CA LYS A 56 5.92 7.36 22.16
C LYS A 56 4.73 8.20 21.68
N GLN A 57 3.80 7.62 20.92
CA GLN A 57 2.70 8.36 20.26
C GLN A 57 1.55 8.84 21.20
N SER A 58 1.84 9.18 22.44
CA SER A 58 0.87 9.88 23.31
C SER A 58 0.67 11.36 22.96
N ARG A 59 1.37 11.87 21.95
CA ARG A 59 1.34 13.28 21.49
C ARG A 59 1.56 13.40 19.98
N ARG A 60 1.27 14.56 19.42
CA ARG A 60 1.61 14.87 18.03
C ARG A 60 3.13 14.81 17.80
N LEU A 61 3.52 14.23 16.68
CA LEU A 61 4.91 14.15 16.27
C LEU A 61 5.48 15.52 15.88
N THR A 62 6.71 15.80 16.31
CA THR A 62 7.46 16.95 15.85
C THR A 62 7.87 16.82 14.38
N SER A 63 8.20 17.94 13.73
CA SER A 63 8.68 17.93 12.34
C SER A 63 9.96 17.08 12.15
N ARG A 64 10.82 17.00 13.18
CA ARG A 64 12.04 16.17 13.15
C ARG A 64 11.70 14.68 13.22
N GLU A 65 10.75 14.30 14.06
CA GLU A 65 10.27 12.91 14.16
C GLU A 65 9.58 12.47 12.87
N LYS A 66 8.73 13.32 12.29
CA LYS A 66 8.12 13.05 10.97
C LYS A 66 9.16 12.82 9.88
N LYS A 67 10.22 13.63 9.81
CA LYS A 67 11.32 13.42 8.87
C LYS A 67 11.99 12.07 9.05
N ARG A 68 12.20 11.63 10.30
CA ARG A 68 12.75 10.29 10.57
C ARG A 68 11.81 9.17 10.15
N ILE A 69 10.50 9.35 10.36
CA ILE A 69 9.50 8.38 9.87
C ILE A 69 9.56 8.28 8.35
N TYR A 70 9.69 9.39 7.61
CA TYR A 70 9.75 9.39 6.15
C TYR A 70 10.98 8.66 5.57
N GLU A 71 11.97 8.35 6.40
CA GLU A 71 13.16 7.56 5.99
C GLU A 71 12.95 6.05 6.10
N HIS A 72 11.84 5.55 6.73
CA HIS A 72 11.67 4.12 6.93
C HIS A 72 11.64 3.29 5.64
N PRO A 73 11.10 3.76 4.49
CA PRO A 73 11.16 2.96 3.27
C PRO A 73 12.62 2.70 2.83
N LYS A 74 13.47 3.72 2.89
CA LYS A 74 14.91 3.57 2.59
C LYS A 74 15.64 2.71 3.64
N ALA A 75 15.26 2.85 4.90
CA ALA A 75 15.82 2.02 5.96
C ALA A 75 15.44 0.55 5.77
N GLY A 76 14.20 0.28 5.35
CA GLY A 76 13.74 -1.07 5.03
C GLY A 76 14.51 -1.70 3.87
N THR A 77 14.75 -0.98 2.78
CA THR A 77 15.55 -1.53 1.66
C THR A 77 16.98 -1.88 2.07
N LYS A 78 17.61 -1.11 2.95
CA LYS A 78 18.95 -1.43 3.49
C LYS A 78 18.96 -2.73 4.29
N VAL A 79 17.86 -3.09 4.94
CA VAL A 79 17.72 -4.40 5.60
C VAL A 79 17.68 -5.50 4.55
N LEU A 80 16.92 -5.31 3.49
CA LEU A 80 16.76 -6.28 2.41
C LEU A 80 18.03 -6.47 1.57
N GLU A 81 18.88 -5.45 1.44
CA GLU A 81 20.15 -5.54 0.72
C GLU A 81 21.05 -6.69 1.21
N LYS A 82 20.89 -7.10 2.46
CA LYS A 82 21.65 -8.20 3.05
C LYS A 82 21.10 -9.59 2.71
N ILE A 83 19.92 -9.66 2.08
CA ILE A 83 19.19 -10.89 1.78
C ILE A 83 18.80 -10.90 0.31
N PRO A 84 19.61 -11.49 -0.59
CA PRO A 84 19.38 -11.41 -2.04
C PRO A 84 17.98 -11.86 -2.49
N SER A 85 17.41 -12.89 -1.88
CA SER A 85 16.06 -13.39 -2.18
C SER A 85 14.94 -12.40 -1.86
N MET A 86 15.20 -11.39 -1.03
CA MET A 86 14.24 -10.38 -0.63
C MET A 86 14.28 -9.12 -1.50
N GLN A 87 15.26 -8.99 -2.40
CA GLN A 87 15.41 -7.81 -3.26
C GLN A 87 14.19 -7.56 -4.15
N LYS A 88 13.45 -8.60 -4.52
CA LYS A 88 12.21 -8.50 -5.30
C LYS A 88 11.11 -7.65 -4.64
N TYR A 89 11.17 -7.44 -3.31
CA TYR A 89 10.19 -6.61 -2.58
C TYR A 89 10.61 -5.15 -2.45
N ARG A 90 11.76 -4.77 -3.00
CA ARG A 90 12.34 -3.44 -2.85
C ARG A 90 11.37 -2.33 -3.27
N ASP A 91 10.74 -2.48 -4.42
CA ASP A 91 9.84 -1.47 -4.96
C ASP A 91 8.55 -1.33 -4.15
N MET A 92 8.06 -2.42 -3.58
CA MET A 92 6.93 -2.40 -2.64
C MET A 92 7.24 -1.54 -1.41
N ILE A 93 8.43 -1.75 -0.82
CA ILE A 93 8.90 -1.00 0.35
C ILE A 93 9.12 0.49 0.03
N LEU A 94 9.71 0.81 -1.12
CA LEU A 94 9.96 2.20 -1.50
C LEU A 94 8.68 2.94 -1.92
N GLY A 95 7.74 2.23 -2.54
CA GLY A 95 6.61 2.83 -3.24
C GLY A 95 5.35 3.03 -2.41
N HIS A 96 5.16 2.31 -1.29
CA HIS A 96 3.89 2.29 -0.57
C HIS A 96 3.44 3.65 0.00
N HIS A 97 4.29 4.66 0.01
CA HIS A 97 3.92 6.03 0.36
C HIS A 97 3.98 7.02 -0.81
N LYS A 98 4.13 6.54 -2.05
CA LYS A 98 4.11 7.39 -3.25
C LYS A 98 2.69 7.55 -3.78
N SER A 99 2.32 8.76 -4.22
CA SER A 99 1.07 8.96 -4.97
C SER A 99 1.09 8.20 -6.30
N TRP A 100 -0.09 7.87 -6.82
CA TRP A 100 -0.21 7.18 -8.10
C TRP A 100 0.52 7.90 -9.24
N ASP A 101 0.45 9.23 -9.31
CA ASP A 101 1.12 10.05 -10.33
C ASP A 101 2.62 10.28 -10.08
N GLY A 102 3.17 9.71 -9.01
CA GLY A 102 4.59 9.82 -8.62
C GLY A 102 5.02 11.16 -8.03
N LYS A 103 4.14 12.19 -8.06
CA LYS A 103 4.53 13.57 -7.71
C LYS A 103 4.61 13.82 -6.22
N MET A 104 3.80 13.11 -5.42
CA MET A 104 3.71 13.29 -3.97
C MET A 104 4.24 12.06 -3.22
N GLY A 105 4.39 12.22 -1.90
CA GLY A 105 4.83 11.14 -1.02
C GLY A 105 6.35 11.05 -0.87
N TYR A 106 6.81 9.94 -0.34
CA TYR A 106 8.23 9.68 -0.06
C TYR A 106 8.55 8.18 -0.26
N PRO A 107 9.85 7.87 -0.51
CA PRO A 107 10.98 8.77 -0.72
C PRO A 107 10.88 9.51 -2.07
N LYS A 108 11.43 10.72 -2.14
CA LYS A 108 11.30 11.57 -3.34
C LYS A 108 12.09 11.07 -4.55
N ASP A 109 13.17 10.34 -4.30
CA ASP A 109 14.10 9.79 -5.28
C ASP A 109 13.70 8.40 -5.81
N PHE A 110 12.53 7.90 -5.44
CA PHE A 110 11.94 6.69 -6.02
C PHE A 110 10.81 7.06 -7.00
N ASP A 111 10.90 6.54 -8.21
CA ASP A 111 9.87 6.67 -9.24
C ASP A 111 9.02 5.38 -9.30
N ASN A 112 7.88 5.41 -8.63
CA ASN A 112 6.93 4.28 -8.66
C ASN A 112 6.24 4.12 -10.04
N CYS A 113 6.22 5.18 -10.85
CA CYS A 113 5.62 5.09 -12.20
C CYS A 113 6.46 4.24 -13.15
N ALA A 114 7.77 4.13 -12.91
CA ALA A 114 8.68 3.29 -13.67
C ALA A 114 8.73 1.82 -13.18
N SER A 115 8.14 1.52 -12.02
CA SER A 115 8.11 0.15 -11.50
C SER A 115 7.12 -0.72 -12.28
N PRO A 116 7.51 -1.93 -12.72
CA PRO A 116 6.58 -2.88 -13.30
C PRO A 116 5.50 -3.34 -12.30
N ASP A 117 5.81 -3.30 -11.00
CA ASP A 117 4.91 -3.71 -9.92
C ASP A 117 4.04 -2.54 -9.40
N ARG A 118 3.92 -1.45 -10.18
CA ARG A 118 3.20 -0.22 -9.78
C ARG A 118 1.78 -0.48 -9.27
N MET A 119 1.03 -1.40 -9.90
CA MET A 119 -0.33 -1.72 -9.47
C MET A 119 -0.32 -2.46 -8.13
N LEU A 120 0.63 -3.36 -7.89
CA LEU A 120 0.78 -4.06 -6.61
C LEU A 120 1.17 -3.09 -5.48
N ILE A 121 2.05 -2.12 -5.79
CA ILE A 121 2.39 -1.03 -4.87
C ILE A 121 1.13 -0.23 -4.51
N GLU A 122 0.27 0.08 -5.47
CA GLU A 122 -0.95 0.85 -5.24
C GLU A 122 -1.98 0.07 -4.40
N ILE A 123 -2.15 -1.24 -4.66
CA ILE A 123 -3.01 -2.11 -3.84
C ILE A 123 -2.51 -2.13 -2.39
N LEU A 124 -1.21 -2.30 -2.18
CA LEU A 124 -0.61 -2.29 -0.84
C LEU A 124 -0.83 -0.93 -0.16
N ARG A 125 -0.61 0.17 -0.89
CA ARG A 125 -0.78 1.53 -0.37
C ARG A 125 -2.21 1.84 0.04
N ILE A 126 -3.19 1.44 -0.77
CA ILE A 126 -4.61 1.62 -0.42
C ILE A 126 -4.96 0.80 0.82
N SER A 127 -4.46 -0.43 0.92
CA SER A 127 -4.67 -1.29 2.10
C SER A 127 -4.06 -0.66 3.37
N ASP A 128 -2.81 -0.15 3.30
CA ASP A 128 -2.16 0.57 4.40
C ASP A 128 -2.93 1.86 4.78
N CYS A 129 -3.44 2.60 3.79
CA CYS A 129 -4.26 3.80 4.05
C CYS A 129 -5.58 3.45 4.75
N LEU A 130 -6.23 2.36 4.37
CA LEU A 130 -7.48 1.88 5.01
C LEU A 130 -7.21 1.48 6.46
N ASP A 131 -6.25 0.59 6.69
CA ASP A 131 -5.85 0.15 8.02
C ASP A 131 -5.51 1.34 8.92
N ALA A 132 -4.64 2.22 8.42
CA ALA A 132 -4.23 3.40 9.15
C ALA A 132 -5.37 4.40 9.44
N ALA A 133 -6.38 4.52 8.58
CA ALA A 133 -7.49 5.46 8.77
C ALA A 133 -8.57 4.93 9.72
N THR A 134 -8.73 3.62 9.81
CA THR A 134 -9.76 2.95 10.62
C THR A 134 -9.23 2.49 11.98
N ASP A 135 -7.92 2.51 12.24
CA ASP A 135 -7.32 2.13 13.53
C ASP A 135 -7.78 3.05 14.67
N PHE A 136 -8.47 2.45 15.65
CA PHE A 136 -8.95 3.12 16.86
C PHE A 136 -7.89 3.25 17.95
N ILE A 137 -6.88 2.38 17.96
CA ILE A 137 -5.96 2.21 19.09
C ILE A 137 -4.66 2.99 18.88
N GLY A 138 -4.20 3.09 17.64
CA GLY A 138 -2.87 3.61 17.30
C GLY A 138 -2.74 5.12 17.26
N ARG A 139 -3.83 5.91 17.37
CA ARG A 139 -3.78 7.36 17.13
C ARG A 139 -4.29 8.17 18.32
N SER A 140 -3.37 8.88 18.96
CA SER A 140 -3.66 9.81 20.06
C SER A 140 -4.41 11.09 19.64
N TYR A 141 -4.74 11.25 18.34
CA TYR A 141 -5.33 12.49 17.80
C TYR A 141 -6.13 12.19 16.52
N GLY A 142 -7.37 12.02 16.66
CA GLY A 142 -8.31 11.83 15.55
C GLY A 142 -9.37 10.78 15.88
N THR A 143 -10.52 10.91 15.27
CA THR A 143 -11.54 9.87 15.24
C THR A 143 -11.18 8.89 14.11
N ALA A 144 -11.23 7.60 14.37
CA ALA A 144 -11.14 6.61 13.31
C ALA A 144 -12.25 6.85 12.27
N LYS A 145 -11.91 6.64 11.01
CA LYS A 145 -12.85 6.75 9.91
C LYS A 145 -13.51 5.40 9.66
N ASN A 146 -14.72 5.42 9.15
CA ASN A 146 -15.30 4.23 8.56
C ASN A 146 -14.89 4.07 7.09
N PHE A 147 -15.16 2.90 6.52
CA PHE A 147 -14.79 2.59 5.14
C PHE A 147 -15.37 3.61 4.12
N ALA A 148 -16.63 4.01 4.29
CA ALA A 148 -17.29 4.95 3.38
C ALA A 148 -16.57 6.31 3.33
N GLN A 149 -16.11 6.83 4.49
CA GLN A 149 -15.33 8.07 4.55
C GLN A 149 -13.96 7.91 3.87
N CYS A 150 -13.33 6.75 4.00
CA CYS A 150 -12.06 6.47 3.28
C CYS A 150 -12.30 6.42 1.76
N LEU A 151 -13.37 5.77 1.32
CA LEU A 151 -13.72 5.68 -0.10
C LEU A 151 -14.01 7.05 -0.71
N GLU A 152 -14.71 7.94 0.02
CA GLU A 152 -14.93 9.33 -0.42
C GLU A 152 -13.60 10.09 -0.62
N GLU A 153 -12.65 9.95 0.30
CA GLU A 153 -11.32 10.56 0.15
C GLU A 153 -10.54 9.97 -1.03
N PHE A 154 -10.63 8.66 -1.26
CA PHE A 154 -10.01 8.02 -2.41
C PHE A 154 -10.61 8.53 -3.73
N SER A 155 -11.94 8.71 -3.77
CA SER A 155 -12.66 9.26 -4.92
C SER A 155 -12.17 10.67 -5.29
N LEU A 156 -11.94 11.52 -4.31
CA LEU A 156 -11.41 12.87 -4.52
C LEU A 156 -9.98 12.87 -5.09
N GLY A 157 -9.21 11.82 -4.83
CA GLY A 157 -7.82 11.68 -5.29
C GLY A 157 -7.65 10.85 -6.56
N LYS A 158 -8.72 10.39 -7.21
CA LYS A 158 -8.66 9.56 -8.42
C LYS A 158 -7.79 10.16 -9.52
N GLY A 159 -6.98 9.33 -10.16
CA GLY A 159 -6.09 9.69 -11.27
C GLY A 159 -4.84 10.46 -10.87
N THR A 160 -4.73 10.92 -9.62
CA THR A 160 -3.57 11.65 -9.09
C THR A 160 -2.96 10.98 -7.87
N LEU A 161 -3.66 11.03 -6.75
CA LEU A 161 -3.22 10.35 -5.54
C LEU A 161 -3.39 8.83 -5.66
N TYR A 162 -4.47 8.38 -6.26
CA TYR A 162 -4.89 6.99 -6.36
C TYR A 162 -5.14 6.57 -7.81
N CYS A 163 -4.91 5.30 -8.12
CA CYS A 163 -5.24 4.70 -9.42
C CYS A 163 -6.74 4.83 -9.68
N GLN A 164 -7.12 5.47 -10.77
CA GLN A 164 -8.52 5.70 -11.11
C GLN A 164 -9.28 4.38 -11.25
N GLU A 165 -8.75 3.45 -12.03
CA GLU A 165 -9.38 2.16 -12.33
C GLU A 165 -9.58 1.31 -11.06
N LEU A 166 -8.63 1.38 -10.12
CA LEU A 166 -8.72 0.65 -8.86
C LEU A 166 -9.76 1.28 -7.93
N ILE A 167 -9.86 2.61 -7.87
CA ILE A 167 -10.89 3.27 -7.07
C ILE A 167 -12.27 3.06 -7.67
N GLU A 168 -12.42 3.12 -9.01
CA GLU A 168 -13.68 2.80 -9.70
C GLU A 168 -14.14 1.35 -9.43
N LEU A 169 -13.19 0.41 -9.32
CA LEU A 169 -13.50 -0.97 -8.92
C LEU A 169 -14.02 -1.03 -7.47
N LEU A 170 -13.38 -0.33 -6.54
CA LEU A 170 -13.83 -0.25 -5.15
C LEU A 170 -15.22 0.40 -5.02
N GLU A 171 -15.49 1.45 -5.78
CA GLU A 171 -16.81 2.13 -5.80
C GLU A 171 -17.92 1.27 -6.40
N GLY A 172 -17.59 0.49 -7.42
CA GLY A 172 -18.56 -0.27 -8.21
C GLY A 172 -18.86 -1.68 -7.65
N ASP A 173 -18.10 -2.17 -6.66
CA ASP A 173 -18.21 -3.54 -6.16
C ASP A 173 -18.75 -3.58 -4.73
N ALA A 174 -20.08 -3.72 -4.60
CA ALA A 174 -20.74 -3.77 -3.30
C ALA A 174 -20.26 -4.95 -2.43
N ALA A 175 -20.00 -6.12 -3.01
CA ALA A 175 -19.51 -7.27 -2.27
C ALA A 175 -18.12 -7.02 -1.67
N LEU A 176 -17.23 -6.38 -2.43
CA LEU A 176 -15.91 -5.97 -1.94
C LEU A 176 -16.03 -4.90 -0.84
N GLN A 177 -16.96 -3.94 -0.99
CA GLN A 177 -17.20 -2.92 0.03
C GLN A 177 -17.69 -3.53 1.35
N ASP A 178 -18.62 -4.49 1.28
CA ASP A 178 -19.14 -5.20 2.45
C ASP A 178 -18.03 -6.01 3.14
N GLU A 179 -17.20 -6.72 2.37
CA GLU A 179 -16.05 -7.47 2.89
C GLU A 179 -15.03 -6.55 3.57
N LEU A 180 -14.64 -5.45 2.94
CA LEU A 180 -13.69 -4.50 3.51
C LEU A 180 -14.24 -3.82 4.77
N THR A 181 -15.52 -3.46 4.76
CA THR A 181 -16.20 -2.89 5.94
C THR A 181 -16.14 -3.89 7.09
N TYR A 182 -16.50 -5.14 6.84
CA TYR A 182 -16.46 -6.20 7.86
C TYR A 182 -15.04 -6.41 8.42
N LEU A 183 -14.03 -6.49 7.56
CA LEU A 183 -12.63 -6.70 7.98
C LEU A 183 -12.11 -5.54 8.85
N LEU A 184 -12.45 -4.31 8.49
CA LEU A 184 -12.00 -3.10 9.21
C LEU A 184 -12.75 -2.88 10.54
N GLU A 185 -13.97 -3.42 10.69
CA GLU A 185 -14.74 -3.37 11.94
C GLU A 185 -14.40 -4.53 12.88
N ALA A 186 -13.91 -5.65 12.36
CA ALA A 186 -13.58 -6.85 13.13
C ALA A 186 -12.16 -6.85 13.73
N GLY A 187 -11.27 -6.00 13.23
CA GLY A 187 -9.87 -5.83 13.69
C GLY A 187 -9.74 -4.76 14.72
#